data_657750161cef23ab96910ceb034eca56
#
_entry.id   657750161cef23ab96910ceb034eca56
#
_cell.length_a   1.000
_cell.length_b   1.000
_cell.length_c   1.000
_cell.angle_alpha   90.00
_cell.angle_beta   90.00
_cell.angle_gamma   90.00
#
_symmetry.space_group_name_H-M   'P 1'
#
loop_
_entity.id
_entity.type
_entity.pdbx_description
1 polymer ?
#
loop_
_entity_poly.entity_id
_entity_poly.type
_entity_poly.pdbx_seq_one_letter_code
_entity_poly.pdbx_strand_id
1 'polypeptide(L)'
;FNWSRTAGANIDLSPGFEHKVLETLPDGSQRVQTWTGTIERVTPGVVSIPSEDDYLLKDRAAFEELYLPKMQYFEDRVNVGYFKSLNDKRDWDLPLGIFLGSVMGKIRDMCTVTGMSYLIYDEDEELFADIVNAYADMQYKCIKQILETGAKFDFGHFWEDICYKNGPLISPELFDELTAEHYKRRTDLCKEYGIDIVSLDCDGVVEKLLPTWVNNGVNTMFPIEIGVWGDQFYPARQKFGNKVLGVGGMDKTAFRRDKAAVDAELERMKRLASEGGFIPCPDHRLMPGSKFELVQYYAEEVKKCL
;
A
#
# COMPACT_ATOMS: atom_id res chain seq x y z
N PHE A 1 18.09 0.77 8.85
CA PHE A 1 17.04 -0.18 9.22
C PHE A 1 16.55 -0.95 7.98
N ASN A 2 17.03 -2.18 7.78
CA ASN A 2 16.37 -3.15 6.90
C ASN A 2 15.46 -4.03 7.78
N TRP A 3 14.38 -3.46 8.26
CA TRP A 3 13.54 -4.14 9.24
C TRP A 3 12.53 -5.10 8.62
N SER A 4 12.27 -4.99 7.32
CA SER A 4 11.44 -5.96 6.61
C SER A 4 11.70 -5.95 5.11
N ARG A 5 11.47 -7.09 4.47
CA ARG A 5 11.39 -7.23 3.01
C ARG A 5 10.08 -7.91 2.67
N THR A 6 9.51 -7.58 1.53
CA THR A 6 8.40 -8.32 0.96
C THR A 6 8.87 -9.05 -0.30
N ALA A 7 8.41 -10.28 -0.46
CA ALA A 7 8.54 -11.02 -1.71
C ALA A 7 7.15 -11.20 -2.33
N GLY A 8 7.06 -11.18 -3.64
CA GLY A 8 5.79 -11.27 -4.36
C GLY A 8 5.94 -11.81 -5.78
N ALA A 9 4.82 -12.11 -6.39
CA ALA A 9 4.70 -12.47 -7.78
C ALA A 9 4.55 -11.23 -8.67
N ASN A 10 4.50 -11.44 -9.98
CA ASN A 10 4.03 -10.43 -10.92
C ASN A 10 2.49 -10.36 -10.85
N ILE A 11 2.00 -9.54 -9.93
CA ILE A 11 0.57 -9.35 -9.67
C ILE A 11 0.02 -8.05 -10.25
N ASP A 12 0.80 -7.39 -11.10
CA ASP A 12 0.41 -6.22 -11.87
C ASP A 12 -0.10 -6.60 -13.28
N LEU A 13 -0.41 -5.59 -14.11
CA LEU A 13 -0.75 -5.82 -15.52
C LEU A 13 0.39 -6.54 -16.25
N SER A 14 0.10 -7.62 -16.96
CA SER A 14 1.13 -8.37 -17.68
C SER A 14 0.64 -8.86 -19.05
N PRO A 15 1.34 -8.45 -20.15
CA PRO A 15 2.36 -7.42 -20.18
C PRO A 15 1.77 -6.05 -19.81
N GLY A 16 2.57 -5.17 -19.17
CA GLY A 16 2.18 -3.78 -18.98
C GLY A 16 2.01 -3.04 -20.31
N PHE A 17 1.47 -1.84 -20.26
CA PHE A 17 1.46 -0.97 -21.44
C PHE A 17 2.87 -0.50 -21.77
N GLU A 18 3.10 -0.14 -23.02
CA GLU A 18 4.36 0.45 -23.45
C GLU A 18 4.56 1.81 -22.79
N HIS A 19 5.69 1.99 -22.11
CA HIS A 19 6.08 3.29 -21.57
C HIS A 19 6.66 4.13 -22.70
N LYS A 20 5.96 5.20 -23.09
CA LYS A 20 6.37 6.03 -24.24
C LYS A 20 5.97 7.50 -24.09
N VAL A 21 6.81 8.37 -24.63
CA VAL A 21 6.47 9.79 -24.81
C VAL A 21 5.48 9.90 -25.96
N LEU A 22 4.32 10.45 -25.66
CA LEU A 22 3.25 10.71 -26.65
C LEU A 22 3.44 12.06 -27.34
N GLU A 23 3.85 13.06 -26.56
CA GLU A 23 3.96 14.44 -27.01
C GLU A 23 4.97 15.20 -26.14
N THR A 24 5.70 16.12 -26.74
CA THR A 24 6.49 17.14 -26.03
C THR A 24 5.79 18.48 -26.16
N LEU A 25 5.43 19.10 -25.06
CA LEU A 25 4.66 20.34 -25.00
C LEU A 25 5.60 21.57 -25.20
N PRO A 26 5.04 22.75 -25.55
CA PRO A 26 5.85 23.96 -25.80
C PRO A 26 6.69 24.43 -24.61
N ASP A 27 6.31 24.06 -23.38
CA ASP A 27 7.05 24.39 -22.15
C ASP A 27 8.17 23.37 -21.84
N GLY A 28 8.38 22.38 -22.71
CA GLY A 28 9.36 21.32 -22.55
C GLY A 28 8.91 20.15 -21.69
N SER A 29 7.74 20.20 -21.07
CA SER A 29 7.15 19.05 -20.41
C SER A 29 6.69 17.99 -21.42
N GLN A 30 6.51 16.75 -20.97
CA GLN A 30 6.17 15.62 -21.82
C GLN A 30 4.90 14.94 -21.30
N ARG A 31 4.01 14.58 -22.23
CA ARG A 31 2.92 13.63 -21.95
C ARG A 31 3.44 12.23 -22.21
N VAL A 32 3.43 11.41 -21.15
CA VAL A 32 4.02 10.08 -21.15
C VAL A 32 2.97 9.05 -20.79
N GLN A 33 2.78 8.05 -21.66
CA GLN A 33 2.01 6.87 -21.31
C GLN A 33 2.84 6.00 -20.37
N THR A 34 2.26 5.65 -19.22
CA THR A 34 2.89 4.77 -18.24
C THR A 34 2.58 3.30 -18.51
N TRP A 35 3.23 2.42 -17.80
CA TRP A 35 2.98 0.97 -17.86
C TRP A 35 1.59 0.56 -17.34
N THR A 36 0.89 1.43 -16.59
CA THR A 36 -0.50 1.23 -16.13
C THR A 36 -1.54 1.69 -17.15
N GLY A 37 -1.12 2.42 -18.20
CA GLY A 37 -2.02 3.01 -19.17
C GLY A 37 -2.52 4.41 -18.78
N THR A 38 -2.01 5.00 -17.69
CA THR A 38 -2.21 6.42 -17.38
C THR A 38 -1.30 7.27 -18.27
N ILE A 39 -1.72 8.49 -18.51
CA ILE A 39 -0.94 9.49 -19.22
C ILE A 39 -0.59 10.59 -18.24
N GLU A 40 0.68 10.74 -17.99
CA GLU A 40 1.23 11.68 -17.02
C GLU A 40 1.97 12.82 -17.71
N ARG A 41 1.95 13.99 -17.10
CA ARG A 41 2.81 15.11 -17.48
C ARG A 41 4.08 15.10 -16.65
N VAL A 42 5.19 14.92 -17.31
CA VAL A 42 6.53 14.83 -16.69
C VAL A 42 7.39 15.99 -17.19
N THR A 43 8.10 16.66 -16.29
CA THR A 43 9.12 17.64 -16.65
C THR A 43 10.48 16.97 -16.57
N PRO A 44 11.22 16.82 -17.69
CA PRO A 44 12.53 16.18 -17.69
C PRO A 44 13.51 16.84 -16.70
N GLY A 45 14.17 16.05 -15.88
CA GLY A 45 15.13 16.52 -14.88
C GLY A 45 14.51 17.03 -13.58
N VAL A 46 13.19 17.06 -13.46
CA VAL A 46 12.48 17.39 -12.21
C VAL A 46 12.05 16.11 -11.50
N VAL A 47 12.48 15.94 -10.25
CA VAL A 47 12.05 14.82 -9.40
C VAL A 47 10.84 15.27 -8.59
N SER A 48 9.66 15.00 -9.09
CA SER A 48 8.39 15.27 -8.42
C SER A 48 7.38 14.16 -8.76
N ILE A 49 6.26 14.13 -8.04
CA ILE A 49 5.11 13.33 -8.45
C ILE A 49 4.55 13.95 -9.73
N PRO A 50 4.45 13.22 -10.86
CA PRO A 50 3.88 13.73 -12.10
C PRO A 50 2.42 14.15 -11.91
N SER A 51 1.93 15.05 -12.73
CA SER A 51 0.49 15.32 -12.78
C SER A 51 -0.18 14.33 -13.72
N GLU A 52 -1.32 13.82 -13.30
CA GLU A 52 -2.16 12.94 -14.11
C GLU A 52 -2.89 13.79 -15.16
N ASP A 53 -2.76 13.42 -16.43
CA ASP A 53 -3.30 14.17 -17.59
C ASP A 53 -4.48 13.42 -18.24
N ASP A 54 -4.38 12.08 -18.34
CA ASP A 54 -5.39 11.23 -18.97
C ASP A 54 -5.17 9.75 -18.58
N TYR A 55 -6.02 8.84 -19.06
CA TYR A 55 -5.95 7.41 -18.80
C TYR A 55 -6.64 6.62 -19.91
N LEU A 56 -6.31 5.32 -20.06
CA LEU A 56 -6.91 4.45 -21.07
C LEU A 56 -8.15 3.69 -20.56
N LEU A 57 -8.24 3.42 -19.25
CA LEU A 57 -9.36 2.69 -18.65
C LEU A 57 -10.56 3.61 -18.44
N LYS A 58 -11.35 3.82 -19.51
CA LYS A 58 -12.45 4.81 -19.52
C LYS A 58 -13.84 4.19 -19.40
N ASP A 59 -14.02 2.98 -19.91
CA ASP A 59 -15.31 2.34 -20.08
C ASP A 59 -15.17 0.81 -20.18
N ARG A 60 -16.27 0.12 -20.34
CA ARG A 60 -16.30 -1.34 -20.48
C ARG A 60 -15.51 -1.85 -21.68
N ALA A 61 -15.59 -1.19 -22.82
CA ALA A 61 -14.84 -1.60 -24.00
C ALA A 61 -13.33 -1.50 -23.75
N ALA A 62 -12.86 -0.42 -23.16
CA ALA A 62 -11.45 -0.28 -22.76
C ALA A 62 -11.04 -1.32 -21.72
N PHE A 63 -11.89 -1.64 -20.75
CA PHE A 63 -11.63 -2.71 -19.80
C PHE A 63 -11.48 -4.06 -20.49
N GLU A 64 -12.44 -4.48 -21.28
CA GLU A 64 -12.47 -5.82 -21.91
C GLU A 64 -11.37 -5.98 -22.96
N GLU A 65 -11.07 -4.96 -23.76
CA GLU A 65 -10.11 -5.05 -24.84
C GLU A 65 -8.66 -4.83 -24.40
N LEU A 66 -8.44 -3.87 -23.45
CA LEU A 66 -7.09 -3.41 -23.13
C LEU A 66 -6.57 -3.94 -21.78
N TYR A 67 -7.44 -4.07 -20.78
CA TYR A 67 -7.03 -4.38 -19.40
C TYR A 67 -7.30 -5.83 -18.98
N LEU A 68 -8.50 -6.35 -19.22
CA LEU A 68 -8.87 -7.70 -18.82
C LEU A 68 -7.90 -8.79 -19.32
N PRO A 69 -7.39 -8.75 -20.58
CA PRO A 69 -6.39 -9.70 -21.03
C PRO A 69 -5.08 -9.64 -20.24
N LYS A 70 -4.73 -8.48 -19.67
CA LYS A 70 -3.50 -8.26 -18.89
C LYS A 70 -3.66 -8.65 -17.42
N MET A 71 -4.90 -8.81 -16.95
CA MET A 71 -5.27 -9.24 -15.60
C MET A 71 -5.48 -10.76 -15.50
N GLN A 72 -5.19 -11.52 -16.55
CA GLN A 72 -5.34 -12.96 -16.51
C GLN A 72 -4.25 -13.62 -15.66
N TYR A 73 -4.64 -14.62 -14.87
CA TYR A 73 -3.68 -15.48 -14.19
C TYR A 73 -3.02 -16.46 -15.17
N PHE A 74 -1.72 -16.64 -15.05
CA PHE A 74 -0.93 -17.72 -15.67
C PHE A 74 0.23 -18.09 -14.74
N GLU A 75 0.68 -19.33 -14.80
CA GLU A 75 1.62 -19.90 -13.82
C GLU A 75 2.96 -19.15 -13.75
N ASP A 76 3.46 -18.65 -14.89
CA ASP A 76 4.75 -17.95 -14.96
C ASP A 76 4.75 -16.56 -14.28
N ARG A 77 3.58 -16.07 -13.81
CA ARG A 77 3.53 -14.89 -12.93
C ARG A 77 4.29 -15.12 -11.62
N VAL A 78 4.44 -16.37 -11.21
CA VAL A 78 5.13 -16.77 -9.97
C VAL A 78 6.41 -17.50 -10.31
N ASN A 79 7.56 -16.97 -9.89
CA ASN A 79 8.83 -17.68 -9.97
C ASN A 79 8.88 -18.78 -8.88
N VAL A 80 8.28 -19.92 -9.18
CA VAL A 80 8.17 -21.08 -8.26
C VAL A 80 9.55 -21.54 -7.78
N GLY A 81 10.57 -21.54 -8.65
CA GLY A 81 11.94 -21.92 -8.29
C GLY A 81 12.55 -21.01 -7.23
N TYR A 82 12.31 -19.70 -7.34
CA TYR A 82 12.72 -18.71 -6.34
C TYR A 82 12.07 -19.01 -4.99
N PHE A 83 10.73 -19.15 -4.97
CA PHE A 83 9.99 -19.34 -3.72
C PHE A 83 10.32 -20.68 -3.04
N LYS A 84 10.48 -21.77 -3.79
CA LYS A 84 10.93 -23.07 -3.23
C LYS A 84 12.30 -22.98 -2.56
N SER A 85 13.20 -22.15 -3.07
CA SER A 85 14.53 -21.95 -2.50
C SER A 85 14.60 -20.86 -1.41
N LEU A 86 13.51 -20.19 -1.14
CA LEU A 86 13.53 -19.01 -0.29
C LEU A 86 13.89 -19.32 1.16
N ASN A 87 13.36 -20.43 1.71
CA ASN A 87 13.63 -20.82 3.09
C ASN A 87 15.11 -21.14 3.36
N ASP A 88 15.83 -21.64 2.35
CA ASP A 88 17.26 -21.95 2.47
C ASP A 88 18.16 -20.72 2.32
N LYS A 89 17.64 -19.63 1.77
CA LYS A 89 18.40 -18.44 1.39
C LYS A 89 18.08 -17.20 2.23
N ARG A 90 16.97 -17.24 2.99
CA ARG A 90 16.56 -16.07 3.78
C ARG A 90 17.40 -15.94 5.04
N ASP A 91 17.60 -14.72 5.47
CA ASP A 91 18.09 -14.41 6.81
C ASP A 91 16.89 -14.51 7.78
N TRP A 92 16.91 -15.49 8.68
CA TRP A 92 15.82 -15.75 9.62
C TRP A 92 15.76 -14.76 10.78
N ASP A 93 16.81 -13.95 10.97
CA ASP A 93 16.82 -12.87 11.94
C ASP A 93 16.10 -11.61 11.43
N LEU A 94 15.76 -11.59 10.12
CA LEU A 94 15.02 -10.49 9.49
C LEU A 94 13.61 -10.94 9.08
N PRO A 95 12.56 -10.19 9.48
CA PRO A 95 11.19 -10.47 9.04
C PRO A 95 11.06 -10.42 7.51
N LEU A 96 10.35 -11.38 6.96
CA LEU A 96 10.05 -11.46 5.54
C LEU A 96 8.54 -11.47 5.33
N GLY A 97 8.02 -10.51 4.56
CA GLY A 97 6.61 -10.44 4.18
C GLY A 97 6.32 -11.05 2.83
N ILE A 98 5.07 -11.51 2.65
CA ILE A 98 4.49 -11.76 1.34
C ILE A 98 3.69 -10.54 0.90
N PHE A 99 3.96 -10.05 -0.32
CA PHE A 99 3.18 -8.95 -0.89
C PHE A 99 1.82 -9.48 -1.38
N LEU A 100 0.76 -8.94 -0.80
CA LEU A 100 -0.63 -9.36 -1.04
C LEU A 100 -1.34 -8.52 -2.12
N GLY A 101 -0.61 -7.57 -2.71
CA GLY A 101 -1.15 -6.71 -3.74
C GLY A 101 -1.95 -5.52 -3.22
N SER A 102 -2.85 -5.08 -4.07
CA SER A 102 -3.79 -4.00 -3.80
C SER A 102 -5.16 -4.41 -4.32
N VAL A 103 -6.23 -4.07 -3.62
CA VAL A 103 -7.58 -4.35 -4.09
C VAL A 103 -8.10 -3.19 -4.95
N MET A 104 -7.86 -1.95 -4.53
CA MET A 104 -8.38 -0.76 -5.19
C MET A 104 -7.32 0.27 -5.57
N GLY A 105 -6.27 0.44 -4.77
CA GLY A 105 -5.25 1.46 -5.00
C GLY A 105 -4.57 1.35 -6.37
N LYS A 106 -4.30 0.13 -6.84
CA LYS A 106 -3.74 -0.09 -8.18
C LYS A 106 -4.72 0.18 -9.32
N ILE A 107 -6.03 0.04 -9.07
CA ILE A 107 -7.05 0.43 -10.06
C ILE A 107 -7.05 1.96 -10.20
N ARG A 108 -6.94 2.69 -9.09
CA ARG A 108 -6.72 4.14 -9.13
C ARG A 108 -5.48 4.51 -9.98
N ASP A 109 -4.37 3.78 -9.83
CA ASP A 109 -3.16 4.01 -10.66
C ASP A 109 -3.38 3.71 -12.17
N MET A 110 -4.40 2.93 -12.53
CA MET A 110 -4.75 2.61 -13.93
C MET A 110 -5.66 3.67 -14.58
N CYS A 111 -6.47 4.35 -13.77
CA CYS A 111 -7.48 5.28 -14.29
C CYS A 111 -7.43 6.67 -13.65
N THR A 112 -6.43 6.98 -12.82
CA THR A 112 -6.33 8.19 -12.02
C THR A 112 -7.45 8.33 -10.97
N VAL A 113 -7.32 9.28 -10.06
CA VAL A 113 -8.40 9.59 -9.08
C VAL A 113 -9.67 10.04 -9.80
N THR A 114 -9.52 10.85 -10.84
CA THR A 114 -10.65 11.35 -11.63
C THR A 114 -11.36 10.22 -12.37
N GLY A 115 -10.61 9.35 -13.04
CA GLY A 115 -11.18 8.22 -13.78
C GLY A 115 -11.84 7.21 -12.86
N MET A 116 -11.24 6.90 -11.71
CA MET A 116 -11.86 6.04 -10.70
C MET A 116 -13.22 6.60 -10.26
N SER A 117 -13.30 7.92 -10.03
CA SER A 117 -14.56 8.56 -9.65
C SER A 117 -15.64 8.47 -10.76
N TYR A 118 -15.25 8.53 -12.02
CA TYR A 118 -16.19 8.32 -13.13
C TYR A 118 -16.62 6.86 -13.22
N LEU A 119 -15.70 5.91 -13.16
CA LEU A 119 -16.00 4.47 -13.26
C LEU A 119 -16.90 3.97 -12.12
N ILE A 120 -16.76 4.51 -10.91
CA ILE A 120 -17.59 4.15 -9.74
C ILE A 120 -19.06 4.56 -9.96
N TYR A 121 -19.30 5.65 -10.70
CA TYR A 121 -20.64 6.21 -10.95
C TYR A 121 -21.03 6.14 -12.43
N ASP A 122 -20.42 5.19 -13.19
CA ASP A 122 -20.75 4.93 -14.59
C ASP A 122 -22.19 4.43 -14.74
N GLU A 123 -22.79 4.62 -15.91
CA GLU A 123 -24.12 4.07 -16.22
C GLU A 123 -24.11 2.53 -16.18
N ASP A 124 -22.97 1.89 -16.44
CA ASP A 124 -22.73 0.48 -16.24
C ASP A 124 -22.34 0.20 -14.80
N GLU A 125 -23.31 0.05 -13.92
CA GLU A 125 -23.13 -0.12 -12.47
C GLU A 125 -22.25 -1.32 -12.09
N GLU A 126 -22.12 -2.32 -12.98
CA GLU A 126 -21.31 -3.54 -12.75
C GLU A 126 -19.85 -3.36 -13.16
N LEU A 127 -19.53 -2.38 -14.00
CA LEU A 127 -18.18 -2.24 -14.59
C LEU A 127 -17.08 -2.14 -13.54
N PHE A 128 -17.24 -1.29 -12.54
CA PHE A 128 -16.21 -1.09 -11.55
C PHE A 128 -16.01 -2.33 -10.66
N ALA A 129 -17.09 -3.03 -10.32
CA ALA A 129 -17.04 -4.30 -9.61
C ALA A 129 -16.32 -5.39 -10.44
N ASP A 130 -16.58 -5.47 -11.74
CA ASP A 130 -15.90 -6.40 -12.64
C ASP A 130 -14.40 -6.15 -12.72
N ILE A 131 -13.97 -4.88 -12.77
CA ILE A 131 -12.56 -4.50 -12.74
C ILE A 131 -11.90 -4.95 -11.42
N VAL A 132 -12.52 -4.64 -10.28
CA VAL A 132 -12.05 -5.04 -8.95
C VAL A 132 -11.93 -6.54 -8.85
N ASN A 133 -12.98 -7.27 -9.23
CA ASN A 133 -13.02 -8.73 -9.18
C ASN A 133 -11.94 -9.38 -10.05
N ALA A 134 -11.81 -8.96 -11.31
CA ALA A 134 -10.82 -9.51 -12.23
C ALA A 134 -9.39 -9.33 -11.71
N TYR A 135 -9.08 -8.12 -11.23
CA TYR A 135 -7.75 -7.80 -10.71
C TYR A 135 -7.46 -8.55 -9.41
N ALA A 136 -8.41 -8.57 -8.48
CA ALA A 136 -8.26 -9.24 -7.20
C ALA A 136 -8.18 -10.78 -7.34
N ASP A 137 -8.86 -11.37 -8.30
CA ASP A 137 -8.82 -12.82 -8.57
C ASP A 137 -7.48 -13.27 -9.10
N MET A 138 -6.92 -12.53 -10.03
CA MET A 138 -5.58 -12.81 -10.56
C MET A 138 -4.55 -12.76 -9.43
N GLN A 139 -4.59 -11.75 -8.59
CA GLN A 139 -3.67 -11.60 -7.45
C GLN A 139 -3.82 -12.74 -6.45
N TYR A 140 -5.05 -13.10 -6.09
CA TYR A 140 -5.33 -14.21 -5.18
C TYR A 140 -4.71 -15.54 -5.66
N LYS A 141 -4.87 -15.86 -6.94
CA LYS A 141 -4.28 -17.07 -7.55
C LYS A 141 -2.76 -17.07 -7.48
N CYS A 142 -2.12 -15.93 -7.74
CA CYS A 142 -0.67 -15.79 -7.62
C CYS A 142 -0.19 -15.97 -6.17
N ILE A 143 -0.86 -15.33 -5.21
CA ILE A 143 -0.52 -15.43 -3.78
C ILE A 143 -0.66 -16.88 -3.31
N LYS A 144 -1.76 -17.54 -3.68
CA LYS A 144 -1.99 -18.95 -3.37
C LYS A 144 -0.87 -19.83 -3.91
N GLN A 145 -0.49 -19.66 -5.17
CA GLN A 145 0.61 -20.40 -5.79
C GLN A 145 1.95 -20.19 -5.06
N ILE A 146 2.24 -18.96 -4.59
CA ILE A 146 3.43 -18.68 -3.78
C ILE A 146 3.39 -19.51 -2.48
N LEU A 147 2.29 -19.46 -1.75
CA LEU A 147 2.17 -20.14 -0.46
C LEU A 147 2.22 -21.67 -0.62
N GLU A 148 1.66 -22.22 -1.68
CA GLU A 148 1.72 -23.64 -2.03
C GLU A 148 3.14 -24.13 -2.35
N THR A 149 4.12 -23.24 -2.61
CA THR A 149 5.54 -23.63 -2.75
C THR A 149 6.17 -24.07 -1.44
N GLY A 150 5.55 -23.78 -0.29
CA GLY A 150 6.10 -24.03 1.04
C GLY A 150 7.02 -22.92 1.57
N ALA A 151 7.16 -21.80 0.84
CA ALA A 151 7.87 -20.62 1.31
C ALA A 151 7.22 -20.10 2.61
N LYS A 152 8.06 -19.70 3.58
CA LYS A 152 7.61 -19.20 4.89
C LYS A 152 7.72 -17.69 4.95
N PHE A 153 6.69 -17.06 5.49
CA PHE A 153 6.61 -15.61 5.66
C PHE A 153 6.19 -15.29 7.09
N ASP A 154 6.62 -14.14 7.59
CA ASP A 154 6.33 -13.67 8.95
C ASP A 154 5.10 -12.74 8.95
N PHE A 155 4.80 -12.09 7.83
CA PHE A 155 3.64 -11.20 7.68
C PHE A 155 3.16 -11.11 6.23
N GLY A 156 1.90 -10.70 6.05
CA GLY A 156 1.35 -10.26 4.77
C GLY A 156 1.35 -8.73 4.66
N HIS A 157 1.40 -8.20 3.45
CA HIS A 157 1.45 -6.75 3.23
C HIS A 157 0.61 -6.34 2.02
N PHE A 158 -0.40 -5.51 2.24
CA PHE A 158 -1.17 -4.82 1.20
C PHE A 158 -0.66 -3.40 0.98
N TRP A 159 -0.91 -2.86 -0.21
CA TRP A 159 -0.71 -1.45 -0.52
C TRP A 159 -1.96 -0.86 -1.18
N GLU A 160 -2.49 0.26 -0.68
CA GLU A 160 -3.75 0.82 -1.18
C GLU A 160 -3.72 2.29 -1.56
N ASP A 161 -3.26 3.21 -0.72
CA ASP A 161 -3.21 4.65 -1.00
C ASP A 161 -4.52 5.25 -1.57
N ILE A 162 -5.65 4.92 -0.96
CA ILE A 162 -6.99 5.36 -1.36
C ILE A 162 -7.64 6.35 -0.39
N CYS A 163 -6.82 6.91 0.50
CA CYS A 163 -7.23 7.97 1.41
C CYS A 163 -6.43 9.25 1.16
N TYR A 164 -7.01 10.37 1.57
CA TYR A 164 -6.40 11.69 1.50
C TYR A 164 -6.68 12.45 2.81
N LYS A 165 -6.32 13.74 2.89
CA LYS A 165 -6.50 14.55 4.11
C LYS A 165 -7.94 14.65 4.62
N ASN A 166 -8.92 14.45 3.76
CA ASN A 166 -10.35 14.52 4.10
C ASN A 166 -11.00 13.14 4.29
N GLY A 167 -10.20 12.07 4.21
CA GLY A 167 -10.67 10.69 4.29
C GLY A 167 -10.58 9.94 2.96
N PRO A 168 -11.36 8.86 2.82
CA PRO A 168 -11.34 8.00 1.64
C PRO A 168 -11.75 8.70 0.35
N LEU A 169 -11.21 8.22 -0.78
CA LEU A 169 -11.59 8.64 -2.14
C LEU A 169 -12.89 7.99 -2.64
N ILE A 170 -13.45 7.07 -1.86
CA ILE A 170 -14.69 6.34 -2.13
C ILE A 170 -15.52 6.29 -0.84
N SER A 171 -16.86 6.14 -0.96
CA SER A 171 -17.68 5.96 0.25
C SER A 171 -17.29 4.68 0.97
N PRO A 172 -17.24 4.68 2.32
CA PRO A 172 -16.89 3.48 3.08
C PRO A 172 -17.83 2.31 2.83
N GLU A 173 -19.10 2.56 2.60
CA GLU A 173 -20.12 1.55 2.31
C GLU A 173 -19.83 0.83 1.00
N LEU A 174 -19.58 1.60 -0.06
CA LEU A 174 -19.26 1.04 -1.38
C LEU A 174 -17.87 0.37 -1.37
N PHE A 175 -16.91 0.92 -0.62
CA PHE A 175 -15.62 0.27 -0.42
C PHE A 175 -15.76 -1.11 0.24
N ASP A 176 -16.58 -1.21 1.29
CA ASP A 176 -16.85 -2.47 1.96
C ASP A 176 -17.50 -3.48 1.02
N GLU A 177 -18.54 -3.06 0.29
CA GLU A 177 -19.24 -3.89 -0.68
C GLU A 177 -18.30 -4.46 -1.75
N LEU A 178 -17.44 -3.64 -2.31
CA LEU A 178 -16.55 -4.02 -3.40
C LEU A 178 -15.30 -4.81 -2.96
N THR A 179 -14.86 -4.65 -1.71
CA THR A 179 -13.50 -5.10 -1.35
C THR A 179 -13.42 -6.07 -0.18
N ALA A 180 -14.41 -6.10 0.71
CA ALA A 180 -14.38 -6.88 1.95
C ALA A 180 -14.04 -8.36 1.72
N GLU A 181 -14.71 -9.00 0.78
CA GLU A 181 -14.49 -10.40 0.39
C GLU A 181 -13.04 -10.63 -0.09
N HIS A 182 -12.49 -9.69 -0.85
CA HIS A 182 -11.14 -9.79 -1.39
C HIS A 182 -10.05 -9.66 -0.32
N TYR A 183 -10.25 -8.83 0.69
CA TYR A 183 -9.38 -8.81 1.87
C TYR A 183 -9.52 -10.11 2.65
N LYS A 184 -10.76 -10.47 2.99
CA LYS A 184 -11.04 -11.65 3.81
C LYS A 184 -10.42 -12.92 3.24
N ARG A 185 -10.64 -13.24 1.96
CA ARG A 185 -10.10 -14.47 1.37
C ARG A 185 -8.57 -14.53 1.36
N ARG A 186 -7.88 -13.36 1.23
CA ARG A 186 -6.40 -13.32 1.27
C ARG A 186 -5.87 -13.42 2.69
N THR A 187 -6.52 -12.79 3.65
CA THR A 187 -6.13 -12.90 5.06
C THR A 187 -6.43 -14.28 5.64
N ASP A 188 -7.56 -14.89 5.26
CA ASP A 188 -7.86 -16.28 5.61
C ASP A 188 -6.79 -17.23 5.03
N LEU A 189 -6.42 -17.05 3.77
CA LEU A 189 -5.34 -17.81 3.14
C LEU A 189 -4.01 -17.61 3.87
N CYS A 190 -3.64 -16.36 4.23
CA CYS A 190 -2.45 -16.11 5.05
C CYS A 190 -2.48 -16.90 6.36
N LYS A 191 -3.62 -16.91 7.04
CA LYS A 191 -3.83 -17.60 8.30
C LYS A 191 -3.70 -19.13 8.17
N GLU A 192 -4.20 -19.72 7.08
CA GLU A 192 -4.02 -21.15 6.78
C GLU A 192 -2.54 -21.55 6.69
N TYR A 193 -1.68 -20.62 6.27
CA TYR A 193 -0.23 -20.82 6.17
C TYR A 193 0.56 -20.30 7.38
N GLY A 194 -0.13 -19.92 8.47
CA GLY A 194 0.48 -19.48 9.73
C GLY A 194 0.98 -18.04 9.72
N ILE A 195 0.42 -17.20 8.87
CA ILE A 195 0.74 -15.77 8.78
C ILE A 195 -0.38 -14.99 9.49
N ASP A 196 -0.13 -14.62 10.76
CA ASP A 196 -1.11 -13.96 11.63
C ASP A 196 -1.06 -12.43 11.55
N ILE A 197 0.05 -11.85 11.09
CA ILE A 197 0.22 -10.40 10.93
C ILE A 197 -0.03 -10.05 9.48
N VAL A 198 -1.03 -9.18 9.24
CA VAL A 198 -1.32 -8.66 7.91
C VAL A 198 -1.36 -7.15 7.98
N SER A 199 -0.38 -6.51 7.35
CA SER A 199 -0.26 -5.06 7.29
C SER A 199 -0.85 -4.48 6.02
N LEU A 200 -1.27 -3.23 6.11
CA LEU A 200 -1.78 -2.46 4.99
C LEU A 200 -1.14 -1.07 4.99
N ASP A 201 -0.55 -0.73 3.86
CA ASP A 201 0.05 0.58 3.56
C ASP A 201 -1.02 1.46 2.89
N CYS A 202 -1.39 2.53 3.57
CA CYS A 202 -2.30 3.54 3.03
C CYS A 202 -2.05 4.88 3.71
N ASP A 203 -1.60 5.85 2.93
CA ASP A 203 -1.43 7.23 3.38
C ASP A 203 -2.79 7.92 3.60
N GLY A 204 -2.79 8.97 4.41
CA GLY A 204 -3.97 9.81 4.62
C GLY A 204 -4.83 9.45 5.84
N VAL A 205 -6.06 9.98 5.87
CA VAL A 205 -7.01 9.76 6.97
C VAL A 205 -7.81 8.49 6.72
N VAL A 206 -7.39 7.39 7.34
CA VAL A 206 -7.88 6.02 7.11
C VAL A 206 -9.04 5.59 8.01
N GLU A 207 -9.39 6.36 9.02
CA GLU A 207 -10.32 5.96 10.09
C GLU A 207 -11.62 5.34 9.59
N LYS A 208 -12.19 5.89 8.50
CA LYS A 208 -13.49 5.43 7.96
C LYS A 208 -13.40 4.08 7.26
N LEU A 209 -12.22 3.67 6.77
CA LEU A 209 -12.00 2.37 6.10
C LEU A 209 -11.50 1.29 7.07
N LEU A 210 -11.03 1.65 8.26
CA LEU A 210 -10.57 0.69 9.26
C LEU A 210 -11.57 -0.43 9.56
N PRO A 211 -12.91 -0.18 9.66
CA PRO A 211 -13.86 -1.27 9.90
C PRO A 211 -13.80 -2.37 8.84
N THR A 212 -13.75 -2.02 7.56
CA THR A 212 -13.63 -3.01 6.47
C THR A 212 -12.35 -3.81 6.60
N TRP A 213 -11.21 -3.15 6.78
CA TRP A 213 -9.92 -3.84 6.89
C TRP A 213 -9.83 -4.74 8.12
N VAL A 214 -10.14 -4.20 9.30
CA VAL A 214 -10.01 -4.95 10.57
C VAL A 214 -10.99 -6.12 10.66
N ASN A 215 -12.22 -5.95 10.19
CA ASN A 215 -13.22 -7.02 10.19
C ASN A 215 -12.86 -8.14 9.18
N ASN A 216 -12.04 -7.83 8.18
CA ASN A 216 -11.61 -8.77 7.15
C ASN A 216 -10.14 -9.22 7.31
N GLY A 217 -9.59 -9.10 8.54
CA GLY A 217 -8.34 -9.74 8.94
C GLY A 217 -7.06 -8.93 8.73
N VAL A 218 -7.13 -7.73 8.16
CA VAL A 218 -6.00 -6.79 8.19
C VAL A 218 -5.87 -6.24 9.61
N ASN A 219 -4.72 -6.39 10.23
CA ASN A 219 -4.55 -6.05 11.63
C ASN A 219 -3.42 -5.06 11.91
N THR A 220 -2.63 -4.67 10.93
CA THR A 220 -1.49 -3.77 11.14
C THR A 220 -1.56 -2.60 10.17
N MET A 221 -1.70 -1.39 10.71
CA MET A 221 -1.72 -0.15 9.92
C MET A 221 -0.30 0.36 9.67
N PHE A 222 -0.01 0.73 8.44
CA PHE A 222 1.26 1.28 7.97
C PHE A 222 1.02 2.32 6.86
N PRO A 223 1.72 3.48 6.88
CA PRO A 223 2.36 4.04 8.06
C PRO A 223 1.33 4.67 9.00
N ILE A 224 1.63 4.73 10.30
CA ILE A 224 0.85 5.55 11.21
C ILE A 224 1.34 6.99 11.07
N GLU A 225 0.72 7.76 10.21
CA GLU A 225 1.02 9.18 10.00
C GLU A 225 0.32 10.05 11.03
N ILE A 226 1.08 10.85 11.77
CA ILE A 226 0.53 11.75 12.77
C ILE A 226 0.92 13.21 12.54
N GLY A 227 2.09 13.47 11.98
CA GLY A 227 2.62 14.83 11.81
C GLY A 227 1.82 15.69 10.83
N VAL A 228 1.03 15.06 9.94
CA VAL A 228 0.23 15.74 8.92
C VAL A 228 -1.27 15.60 9.19
N TRP A 229 -1.71 14.42 9.65
CA TRP A 229 -3.12 14.08 9.78
C TRP A 229 -3.63 14.04 11.23
N GLY A 230 -2.74 14.16 12.20
CA GLY A 230 -3.03 13.93 13.61
C GLY A 230 -3.05 12.45 13.98
N ASP A 231 -3.16 12.17 15.27
CA ASP A 231 -3.12 10.80 15.77
C ASP A 231 -4.41 10.05 15.44
N GLN A 232 -4.30 9.09 14.53
CA GLN A 232 -5.39 8.17 14.16
C GLN A 232 -5.26 6.80 14.86
N PHE A 233 -4.07 6.47 15.37
CA PHE A 233 -3.81 5.14 15.94
C PHE A 233 -4.47 4.94 17.29
N TYR A 234 -4.42 5.94 18.15
CA TYR A 234 -5.03 5.86 19.48
C TYR A 234 -6.56 5.71 19.42
N PRO A 235 -7.28 6.50 18.62
CA PRO A 235 -8.71 6.28 18.39
C PRO A 235 -9.02 4.89 17.79
N ALA A 236 -8.22 4.40 16.87
CA ALA A 236 -8.38 3.06 16.31
C ALA A 236 -8.20 1.97 17.39
N ARG A 237 -7.17 2.11 18.25
CA ARG A 237 -6.95 1.23 19.41
C ARG A 237 -8.09 1.27 20.41
N GLN A 238 -8.68 2.42 20.70
CA GLN A 238 -9.85 2.53 21.59
C GLN A 238 -11.06 1.79 21.01
N LYS A 239 -11.25 1.84 19.69
CA LYS A 239 -12.40 1.22 19.01
C LYS A 239 -12.23 -0.30 18.82
N PHE A 240 -11.05 -0.75 18.43
CA PHE A 240 -10.80 -2.13 18.01
C PHE A 240 -9.92 -2.94 18.99
N GLY A 241 -9.38 -2.28 20.00
CA GLY A 241 -8.48 -2.92 20.97
C GLY A 241 -7.20 -3.44 20.32
N ASN A 242 -6.68 -4.55 20.84
CA ASN A 242 -5.45 -5.18 20.34
C ASN A 242 -5.59 -5.84 18.95
N LYS A 243 -6.77 -5.73 18.31
CA LYS A 243 -6.93 -6.14 16.91
C LYS A 243 -6.26 -5.18 15.93
N VAL A 244 -5.88 -3.97 16.38
CA VAL A 244 -5.15 -3.00 15.58
C VAL A 244 -3.74 -2.85 16.10
N LEU A 245 -2.79 -3.25 15.29
CA LEU A 245 -1.35 -3.07 15.45
C LEU A 245 -0.89 -1.91 14.58
N GLY A 246 0.30 -1.39 14.81
CA GLY A 246 0.77 -0.24 14.03
C GLY A 246 2.28 -0.18 13.83
N VAL A 247 2.66 0.44 12.73
CA VAL A 247 4.05 0.73 12.38
C VAL A 247 4.14 2.19 11.96
N GLY A 248 5.08 2.95 12.51
CA GLY A 248 5.22 4.38 12.22
C GLY A 248 5.10 5.24 13.45
N GLY A 249 4.27 6.25 13.39
CA GLY A 249 3.79 7.04 14.52
C GLY A 249 4.74 8.09 15.08
N MET A 250 5.99 8.22 14.62
CA MET A 250 6.88 9.32 14.99
C MET A 250 6.69 10.49 14.03
N ASP A 251 6.26 11.63 14.53
CA ASP A 251 6.11 12.85 13.72
C ASP A 251 7.43 13.24 13.05
N LYS A 252 7.56 12.92 11.76
CA LYS A 252 8.75 13.24 10.94
C LYS A 252 9.05 14.74 10.89
N THR A 253 8.07 15.61 11.15
CA THR A 253 8.28 17.07 11.16
C THR A 253 9.17 17.52 12.31
N ALA A 254 9.30 16.72 13.39
CA ALA A 254 10.23 16.98 14.50
C ALA A 254 11.68 17.11 14.02
N PHE A 255 12.07 16.40 12.95
CA PHE A 255 13.42 16.48 12.38
C PHE A 255 13.75 17.85 11.74
N ARG A 256 12.76 18.67 11.50
CA ARG A 256 12.97 20.05 11.00
C ARG A 256 13.07 21.06 12.13
N ARG A 257 12.69 20.71 13.34
CA ARG A 257 12.65 21.58 14.52
C ARG A 257 13.96 21.51 15.31
N ASP A 258 13.95 20.81 16.40
CA ASP A 258 15.06 20.73 17.35
C ASP A 258 15.05 19.40 18.12
N LYS A 259 16.07 19.22 18.95
CA LYS A 259 16.22 18.01 19.77
C LYS A 259 15.08 17.82 20.74
N ALA A 260 14.53 18.88 21.35
CA ALA A 260 13.43 18.78 22.29
C ALA A 260 12.16 18.24 21.62
N ALA A 261 11.92 18.60 20.35
CA ALA A 261 10.82 18.02 19.57
C ALA A 261 11.00 16.53 19.33
N VAL A 262 12.23 16.08 19.04
CA VAL A 262 12.53 14.65 18.89
C VAL A 262 12.40 13.91 20.22
N ASP A 263 12.85 14.49 21.33
CA ASP A 263 12.71 13.91 22.67
C ASP A 263 11.23 13.71 23.04
N ALA A 264 10.36 14.67 22.73
CA ALA A 264 8.93 14.56 22.98
C ALA A 264 8.29 13.40 22.19
N GLU A 265 8.73 13.20 20.93
CA GLU A 265 8.29 12.07 20.12
C GLU A 265 8.80 10.73 20.68
N LEU A 266 10.06 10.67 21.10
CA LEU A 266 10.62 9.47 21.73
C LEU A 266 9.83 9.05 22.98
N GLU A 267 9.45 10.00 23.85
CA GLU A 267 8.64 9.70 25.04
C GLU A 267 7.22 9.20 24.67
N ARG A 268 6.65 9.75 23.59
CA ARG A 268 5.36 9.26 23.09
C ARG A 268 5.47 7.84 22.51
N MET A 269 6.55 7.56 21.75
CA MET A 269 6.83 6.25 21.19
C MET A 269 7.06 5.19 22.26
N LYS A 270 7.78 5.51 23.33
CA LYS A 270 7.97 4.62 24.49
C LYS A 270 6.64 4.16 25.07
N ARG A 271 5.69 5.07 25.26
CA ARG A 271 4.36 4.72 25.79
C ARG A 271 3.64 3.77 24.85
N LEU A 272 3.57 4.06 23.56
CA LEU A 272 2.91 3.20 22.59
C LEU A 272 3.59 1.83 22.49
N ALA A 273 4.91 1.76 22.50
CA ALA A 273 5.65 0.51 22.48
C ALA A 273 5.41 -0.34 23.74
N SER A 274 5.28 0.30 24.92
CA SER A 274 4.99 -0.40 26.19
C SER A 274 3.62 -1.06 26.22
N GLU A 275 2.67 -0.58 25.42
CA GLU A 275 1.34 -1.19 25.27
C GLU A 275 1.35 -2.42 24.34
N GLY A 276 2.46 -2.65 23.65
CA GLY A 276 2.64 -3.74 22.68
C GLY A 276 1.92 -3.53 21.34
N GLY A 277 2.25 -4.36 20.35
CA GLY A 277 1.64 -4.33 19.03
C GLY A 277 1.94 -3.04 18.23
N PHE A 278 3.09 -2.43 18.49
CA PHE A 278 3.52 -1.20 17.85
C PHE A 278 5.02 -1.20 17.54
N ILE A 279 5.38 -0.88 16.32
CA ILE A 279 6.77 -0.74 15.88
C ILE A 279 7.04 0.75 15.61
N PRO A 280 7.82 1.43 16.47
CA PRO A 280 8.09 2.85 16.30
C PRO A 280 9.06 3.12 15.16
N CYS A 281 8.65 3.97 14.23
CA CYS A 281 9.51 4.55 13.20
C CYS A 281 8.96 5.91 12.75
N PRO A 282 9.70 6.68 11.95
CA PRO A 282 9.13 7.89 11.34
C PRO A 282 7.84 7.56 10.60
N ASP A 283 6.86 8.44 10.77
CA ASP A 283 5.50 8.27 10.27
C ASP A 283 5.36 8.28 8.75
N HIS A 284 6.42 8.67 8.04
CA HIS A 284 6.56 8.56 6.59
C HIS A 284 8.00 8.91 6.18
N ARG A 285 8.28 9.04 4.87
CA ARG A 285 9.57 9.46 4.32
C ARG A 285 10.02 10.80 4.91
N LEU A 286 11.32 10.92 5.15
CA LEU A 286 11.91 12.17 5.67
C LEU A 286 11.67 13.33 4.70
N MET A 287 11.25 14.46 5.25
CA MET A 287 10.92 15.64 4.47
C MET A 287 12.18 16.42 4.06
N PRO A 288 12.14 17.15 2.95
CA PRO A 288 13.16 18.17 2.67
C PRO A 288 13.32 19.13 3.85
N GLY A 289 14.57 19.44 4.18
CA GLY A 289 14.93 20.29 5.34
C GLY A 289 14.96 19.55 6.68
N SER A 290 14.79 18.23 6.72
CA SER A 290 15.11 17.43 7.90
C SER A 290 16.59 17.52 8.22
N LYS A 291 16.93 17.76 9.49
CA LYS A 291 18.31 17.89 9.97
C LYS A 291 18.87 16.49 10.22
N PHE A 292 19.94 16.15 9.51
CA PHE A 292 20.53 14.81 9.56
C PHE A 292 20.96 14.40 10.97
N GLU A 293 21.52 15.33 11.73
CA GLU A 293 21.93 15.14 13.12
C GLU A 293 20.75 14.74 14.04
N LEU A 294 19.53 15.26 13.77
CA LEU A 294 18.33 14.86 14.53
C LEU A 294 17.85 13.46 14.15
N VAL A 295 17.99 13.09 12.88
CA VAL A 295 17.67 11.73 12.42
C VAL A 295 18.64 10.72 13.04
N GLN A 296 19.94 11.03 13.08
CA GLN A 296 20.94 10.18 13.74
C GLN A 296 20.64 10.05 15.23
N TYR A 297 20.38 11.16 15.90
CA TYR A 297 20.00 11.18 17.31
C TYR A 297 18.78 10.28 17.58
N TYR A 298 17.72 10.43 16.79
CA TYR A 298 16.53 9.57 16.90
C TYR A 298 16.88 8.09 16.73
N ALA A 299 17.66 7.74 15.71
CA ALA A 299 18.05 6.36 15.43
C ALA A 299 18.87 5.71 16.55
N GLU A 300 19.62 6.49 17.32
CA GLU A 300 20.36 6.03 18.49
C GLU A 300 19.45 5.87 19.71
N GLU A 301 18.58 6.84 19.97
CA GLU A 301 17.75 6.86 21.16
C GLU A 301 16.57 5.89 21.09
N VAL A 302 15.93 5.71 19.91
CA VAL A 302 14.81 4.79 19.76
C VAL A 302 15.20 3.35 20.10
N LYS A 303 16.45 2.95 19.85
CA LYS A 303 16.97 1.63 20.23
C LYS A 303 17.01 1.40 21.73
N LYS A 304 17.10 2.47 22.52
CA LYS A 304 17.08 2.40 23.99
C LYS A 304 15.65 2.33 24.55
N CYS A 305 14.65 2.54 23.68
CA CYS A 305 13.25 2.56 24.02
C CYS A 305 12.55 1.21 23.77
N LEU A 306 13.22 0.31 23.04
CA LEU A 306 12.77 -1.02 22.67
C LEU A 306 13.51 -2.08 23.49
#